data_fee7bfb5ded80ddf9c97c0367ece7979
#
_entry.id   fee7bfb5ded80ddf9c97c0367ece7979
#
_cell.length_a   1.000
_cell.length_b   1.000
_cell.length_c   1.000
_cell.angle_alpha   90.00
_cell.angle_beta   90.00
_cell.angle_gamma   90.00
#
_symmetry.space_group_name_H-M   'P 1'
#
loop_
_entity.id
_entity.type
_entity.pdbx_description
1 polymer ?
#
loop_
_entity_poly.entity_id
_entity_poly.type
_entity_poly.pdbx_seq_one_letter_code
_entity_poly.pdbx_strand_id
1 'polypeptide(L)'
;ERDRTIWEVRELLEAQVVDILQPDVGHTGGISQMRKIAALCEAHHVPIAPHCTMSYLGLTASLHVAATIPLFLIHEGYDTQMVEGVANKAWSMDDEGFVVLPDAPGFGVEIDEEKAIAVGNDPKNQFAWPDHRLRDGSVADY
;
A
#
# COMPACT_ATOMS: atom_id res chain seq x y z
N GLU A 1 1.86 4.41 9.28
CA GLU A 1 0.69 4.35 8.37
C GLU A 1 -0.34 5.46 8.60
N ARG A 2 -0.40 6.01 9.81
CA ARG A 2 -1.37 7.05 10.18
C ARG A 2 -0.98 8.43 9.67
N ASP A 3 0.31 8.70 9.53
CA ASP A 3 0.83 9.95 8.97
C ASP A 3 0.78 9.88 7.45
N ARG A 4 -0.12 10.64 6.87
CA ARG A 4 -0.53 10.51 5.47
C ARG A 4 0.02 11.60 4.57
N THR A 5 0.49 12.70 5.16
CA THR A 5 0.96 13.86 4.41
C THR A 5 2.45 14.10 4.62
N ILE A 6 3.07 14.78 3.66
CA ILE A 6 4.48 15.18 3.78
C ILE A 6 4.73 16.09 5.00
N TRP A 7 3.72 16.82 5.45
CA TRP A 7 3.85 17.74 6.60
C TRP A 7 3.88 16.97 7.92
N GLU A 8 2.98 16.00 8.10
CA GLU A 8 2.98 15.11 9.27
C GLU A 8 4.27 14.29 9.34
N VAL A 9 4.66 13.68 8.22
CA VAL A 9 5.91 12.91 8.13
C VAL A 9 7.13 13.79 8.44
N ARG A 10 7.16 15.04 7.97
CA ARG A 10 8.25 15.96 8.28
C ARG A 10 8.38 16.17 9.79
N GLU A 11 7.28 16.37 10.49
CA GLU A 11 7.31 16.59 11.95
C GLU A 11 7.90 15.39 12.70
N LEU A 12 7.54 14.15 12.28
CA LEU A 12 8.12 12.93 12.84
C LEU A 12 9.65 12.84 12.60
N LEU A 13 10.06 13.14 11.37
CA LEU A 13 11.47 13.07 10.98
C LEU A 13 12.32 14.13 11.67
N GLU A 14 11.82 15.37 11.78
CA GLU A 14 12.48 16.46 12.52
C GLU A 14 12.57 16.15 14.02
N ALA A 15 11.57 15.51 14.58
CA ALA A 15 11.56 15.07 15.99
C ALA A 15 12.45 13.84 16.23
N GLN A 16 12.90 13.13 15.20
CA GLN A 16 13.72 11.91 15.29
C GLN A 16 13.09 10.81 16.17
N VAL A 17 11.78 10.62 16.06
CA VAL A 17 11.01 9.67 16.88
C VAL A 17 10.70 8.34 16.19
N VAL A 18 11.14 8.18 14.94
CA VAL A 18 10.93 6.96 14.15
C VAL A 18 12.23 6.47 13.53
N ASP A 19 12.46 5.16 13.58
CA ASP A 19 13.61 4.51 12.94
C ASP A 19 13.26 3.97 11.55
N ILE A 20 12.00 3.64 11.31
CA ILE A 20 11.47 3.14 10.04
C ILE A 20 10.10 3.78 9.82
N LEU A 21 9.85 4.29 8.61
CA LEU A 21 8.54 4.82 8.25
C LEU A 21 7.77 3.82 7.40
N GLN A 22 6.46 3.66 7.68
CA GLN A 22 5.59 2.74 6.96
C GLN A 22 4.41 3.46 6.28
N PRO A 23 4.67 4.28 5.26
CA PRO A 23 3.60 4.98 4.55
C PRO A 23 2.87 4.04 3.60
N ASP A 24 1.58 4.28 3.40
CA ASP A 24 0.74 3.55 2.45
C ASP A 24 0.46 4.41 1.21
N VAL A 25 0.65 3.85 0.02
CA VAL A 25 0.48 4.58 -1.24
C VAL A 25 -0.95 5.11 -1.43
N GLY A 26 -1.95 4.37 -0.96
CA GLY A 26 -3.35 4.79 -1.05
C GLY A 26 -3.70 5.87 -0.05
N HIS A 27 -3.22 5.73 1.18
CA HIS A 27 -3.49 6.68 2.25
C HIS A 27 -2.76 8.02 2.07
N THR A 28 -1.56 8.00 1.48
CA THR A 28 -0.78 9.21 1.23
C THR A 28 -1.26 10.04 0.04
N GLY A 29 -2.24 9.56 -0.72
CA GLY A 29 -2.76 10.24 -1.92
C GLY A 29 -2.06 9.84 -3.21
N GLY A 30 -1.51 8.63 -3.27
CA GLY A 30 -0.98 8.01 -4.49
C GLY A 30 0.54 8.11 -4.66
N ILE A 31 0.99 7.59 -5.79
CA ILE A 31 2.40 7.41 -6.13
C ILE A 31 3.21 8.70 -5.99
N SER A 32 2.69 9.82 -6.49
CA SER A 32 3.41 11.10 -6.46
C SER A 32 3.66 11.61 -5.05
N GLN A 33 2.71 11.42 -4.14
CA GLN A 33 2.88 11.81 -2.75
C GLN A 33 3.82 10.85 -2.02
N MET A 34 3.65 9.55 -2.24
CA MET A 34 4.53 8.53 -1.66
C MET A 34 6.00 8.78 -2.03
N ARG A 35 6.29 9.15 -3.28
CA ARG A 35 7.66 9.50 -3.71
C ARG A 35 8.20 10.75 -3.02
N LYS A 36 7.37 11.76 -2.73
CA LYS A 36 7.79 12.94 -1.96
C LYS A 36 8.13 12.57 -0.52
N ILE A 37 7.32 11.71 0.10
CA ILE A 37 7.59 11.16 1.43
C ILE A 37 8.91 10.40 1.42
N ALA A 38 9.14 9.56 0.40
CA ALA A 38 10.36 8.79 0.27
C ALA A 38 11.61 9.69 0.15
N ALA A 39 11.54 10.76 -0.64
CA ALA A 39 12.63 11.73 -0.76
C ALA A 39 12.90 12.48 0.56
N LEU A 40 11.84 12.77 1.33
CA LEU A 40 11.98 13.39 2.64
C LEU A 40 12.64 12.43 3.64
N CYS A 41 12.23 11.16 3.65
CA CYS A 41 12.84 10.12 4.48
C CYS A 41 14.31 9.89 4.11
N GLU A 42 14.66 9.89 2.82
CA GLU A 42 16.03 9.79 2.34
C GLU A 42 16.91 10.91 2.89
N ALA A 43 16.42 12.16 2.88
CA ALA A 43 17.14 13.32 3.44
C ALA A 43 17.38 13.21 4.94
N HIS A 44 16.57 12.45 5.67
CA HIS A 44 16.70 12.19 7.10
C HIS A 44 17.32 10.83 7.43
N HIS A 45 17.78 10.06 6.43
CA HIS A 45 18.32 8.70 6.59
C HIS A 45 17.37 7.71 7.27
N VAL A 46 16.06 7.88 7.10
CA VAL A 46 15.03 6.98 7.64
C VAL A 46 14.58 6.02 6.54
N PRO A 47 14.79 4.70 6.70
CA PRO A 47 14.34 3.72 5.73
C PRO A 47 12.81 3.59 5.70
N ILE A 48 12.31 3.09 4.56
CA ILE A 48 10.89 2.90 4.32
C ILE A 48 10.56 1.43 4.18
N ALA A 49 9.54 0.98 4.90
CA ALA A 49 8.86 -0.30 4.72
C ALA A 49 7.39 -0.01 4.40
N PRO A 50 6.97 0.02 3.12
CA PRO A 50 5.61 0.43 2.77
C PRO A 50 4.56 -0.47 3.39
N HIS A 51 3.59 0.16 4.08
CA HIS A 51 2.35 -0.48 4.51
C HIS A 51 1.47 -0.80 3.30
N CYS A 52 0.81 -1.94 3.31
CA CYS A 52 -0.13 -2.29 2.26
C CYS A 52 -1.22 -3.27 2.74
N THR A 53 -2.42 -2.74 2.96
CA THR A 53 -3.65 -3.52 3.19
C THR A 53 -4.69 -3.29 2.09
N MET A 54 -4.23 -2.79 0.95
CA MET A 54 -5.06 -2.35 -0.15
C MET A 54 -5.40 -3.50 -1.11
N SER A 55 -6.23 -3.18 -2.12
CA SER A 55 -6.52 -4.09 -3.23
C SER A 55 -5.25 -4.47 -4.00
N TYR A 56 -5.37 -5.48 -4.86
CA TYR A 56 -4.29 -5.91 -5.75
C TYR A 56 -3.69 -4.76 -6.58
N LEU A 57 -4.52 -3.81 -7.04
CA LEU A 57 -4.02 -2.59 -7.72
C LEU A 57 -3.21 -1.70 -6.79
N GLY A 58 -3.68 -1.50 -5.56
CA GLY A 58 -2.96 -0.72 -4.56
C GLY A 58 -1.61 -1.35 -4.22
N LEU A 59 -1.58 -2.67 -4.03
CA LEU A 59 -0.34 -3.41 -3.81
C LEU A 59 0.60 -3.28 -5.01
N THR A 60 0.11 -3.46 -6.24
CA THR A 60 0.95 -3.33 -7.44
C THR A 60 1.52 -1.92 -7.56
N ALA A 61 0.72 -0.88 -7.32
CA ALA A 61 1.19 0.50 -7.30
C ALA A 61 2.28 0.73 -6.22
N SER A 62 2.08 0.17 -5.04
CA SER A 62 3.05 0.24 -3.94
C SER A 62 4.38 -0.44 -4.29
N LEU A 63 4.34 -1.62 -4.91
CA LEU A 63 5.53 -2.33 -5.37
C LEU A 63 6.31 -1.53 -6.41
N HIS A 64 5.64 -0.90 -7.39
CA HIS A 64 6.29 -0.05 -8.37
C HIS A 64 6.96 1.18 -7.73
N VAL A 65 6.33 1.78 -6.73
CA VAL A 65 6.94 2.87 -5.98
C VAL A 65 8.12 2.37 -5.16
N ALA A 66 7.98 1.24 -4.47
CA ALA A 66 9.02 0.63 -3.65
C ALA A 66 10.32 0.41 -4.44
N ALA A 67 10.22 -0.04 -5.70
CA ALA A 67 11.35 -0.22 -6.60
C ALA A 67 12.11 1.09 -6.93
N THR A 68 11.55 2.24 -6.61
CA THR A 68 12.17 3.57 -6.83
C THR A 68 12.69 4.23 -5.56
N ILE A 69 12.54 3.58 -4.40
CA ILE A 69 12.92 4.14 -3.10
C ILE A 69 14.37 3.75 -2.77
N PRO A 70 15.30 4.72 -2.64
CA PRO A 70 16.71 4.41 -2.34
C PRO A 70 16.92 3.72 -0.98
N LEU A 71 16.15 4.13 0.03
CA LEU A 71 16.19 3.56 1.38
C LEU A 71 15.04 2.59 1.62
N PHE A 72 14.69 1.78 0.61
CA PHE A 72 13.74 0.70 0.75
C PHE A 72 14.30 -0.41 1.66
N LEU A 73 13.54 -0.80 2.67
CA LEU A 73 13.92 -1.86 3.60
C LEU A 73 13.26 -3.19 3.24
N ILE A 74 11.94 -3.21 3.28
CA ILE A 74 11.09 -4.38 3.00
C ILE A 74 9.69 -3.90 2.65
N HIS A 75 8.93 -4.67 1.90
CA HIS A 75 7.52 -4.39 1.65
C HIS A 75 6.64 -5.25 2.55
N GLU A 76 5.64 -4.66 3.18
CA GLU A 76 4.61 -5.41 3.86
C GLU A 76 3.75 -6.12 2.80
N GLY A 77 4.11 -7.37 2.51
CA GLY A 77 3.37 -8.19 1.57
C GLY A 77 2.05 -8.63 2.19
N TYR A 78 0.94 -8.23 1.62
CA TYR A 78 -0.36 -8.78 1.94
C TYR A 78 -0.86 -9.61 0.76
N ASP A 79 -1.24 -10.86 1.04
CA ASP A 79 -1.89 -11.71 0.04
C ASP A 79 -3.30 -11.15 -0.21
N THR A 80 -3.34 -10.12 -1.04
CA THR A 80 -4.60 -9.61 -1.54
C THR A 80 -5.19 -10.71 -2.40
N GLN A 81 -6.23 -11.36 -1.91
CA GLN A 81 -6.98 -12.30 -2.71
C GLN A 81 -7.41 -11.58 -3.98
N MET A 82 -6.67 -11.83 -5.06
CA MET A 82 -7.16 -11.48 -6.38
C MET A 82 -8.49 -12.16 -6.54
N VAL A 83 -9.54 -11.40 -6.77
CA VAL A 83 -10.80 -11.98 -7.18
C VAL A 83 -10.54 -12.61 -8.53
N GLU A 84 -10.59 -13.95 -8.56
CA GLU A 84 -10.19 -14.75 -9.70
C GLU A 84 -10.89 -14.29 -10.98
N GLY A 85 -10.09 -14.00 -12.00
CA GLY A 85 -10.56 -13.57 -13.30
C GLY A 85 -10.91 -12.08 -13.43
N VAL A 86 -10.76 -11.24 -12.39
CA VAL A 86 -10.96 -9.78 -12.48
C VAL A 86 -9.72 -9.06 -13.00
N ALA A 87 -8.54 -9.57 -12.67
CA ALA A 87 -7.28 -9.02 -13.17
C ALA A 87 -6.29 -10.14 -13.52
N ASN A 88 -5.33 -9.83 -14.40
CA ASN A 88 -4.19 -10.71 -14.63
C ASN A 88 -3.21 -10.62 -13.46
N LYS A 89 -2.35 -11.63 -13.32
CA LYS A 89 -1.23 -11.60 -12.37
C LYS A 89 -0.07 -10.82 -12.99
N ALA A 90 0.15 -9.59 -12.53
CA ALA A 90 1.14 -8.69 -13.11
C ALA A 90 2.57 -8.90 -12.57
N TRP A 91 2.72 -9.50 -11.39
CA TRP A 91 4.01 -9.74 -10.74
C TRP A 91 4.06 -11.14 -10.14
N SER A 92 5.25 -11.61 -9.86
CA SER A 92 5.48 -12.90 -9.20
C SER A 92 6.46 -12.74 -8.05
N MET A 93 6.46 -13.70 -7.14
CA MET A 93 7.45 -13.82 -6.09
C MET A 93 8.33 -15.04 -6.40
N ASP A 94 9.64 -14.89 -6.26
CA ASP A 94 10.58 -15.99 -6.41
C ASP A 94 10.66 -16.83 -5.12
N ASP A 95 11.45 -17.90 -5.17
CA ASP A 95 11.62 -18.84 -4.05
C ASP A 95 12.37 -18.21 -2.85
N GLU A 96 13.02 -17.08 -3.05
CA GLU A 96 13.74 -16.32 -2.01
C GLU A 96 12.85 -15.23 -1.39
N GLY A 97 11.64 -15.01 -1.92
CA GLY A 97 10.69 -14.03 -1.43
C GLY A 97 10.82 -12.65 -2.08
N PHE A 98 11.60 -12.52 -3.15
CA PHE A 98 11.67 -11.28 -3.91
C PHE A 98 10.56 -11.18 -4.94
N VAL A 99 10.00 -9.97 -5.05
CA VAL A 99 8.99 -9.67 -6.06
C VAL A 99 9.66 -9.27 -7.37
N VAL A 100 9.28 -9.96 -8.43
CA VAL A 100 9.68 -9.63 -9.81
C VAL A 100 8.60 -8.78 -10.43
N LEU A 101 8.90 -7.50 -10.68
CA LEU A 101 7.99 -6.57 -11.33
C LEU A 101 7.95 -6.79 -12.84
N PRO A 102 6.78 -6.55 -13.49
CA PRO A 102 6.66 -6.69 -14.94
C PRO A 102 7.35 -5.55 -15.70
N ASP A 103 7.87 -5.85 -16.88
CA ASP A 103 8.35 -4.84 -17.85
C ASP A 103 7.21 -4.26 -18.72
N ALA A 104 5.97 -4.62 -18.44
CA ALA A 104 4.81 -4.16 -19.17
C ALA A 104 4.53 -2.67 -18.90
N PRO A 105 3.94 -1.93 -19.86
CA PRO A 105 3.55 -0.53 -19.65
C PRO A 105 2.57 -0.37 -18.47
N GLY A 106 2.65 0.77 -17.77
CA GLY A 106 1.83 1.07 -16.62
C GLY A 106 2.17 0.15 -15.44
N PHE A 107 1.15 -0.44 -14.80
CA PHE A 107 1.33 -1.42 -13.74
C PHE A 107 1.47 -2.86 -14.24
N GLY A 108 1.36 -3.09 -15.55
CA GLY A 108 1.28 -4.43 -16.12
C GLY A 108 -0.03 -5.16 -15.74
N VAL A 109 -1.01 -4.45 -15.20
CA VAL A 109 -2.32 -5.01 -14.79
C VAL A 109 -3.35 -4.70 -15.86
N GLU A 110 -4.02 -5.74 -16.34
CA GLU A 110 -5.21 -5.65 -17.17
C GLU A 110 -6.43 -6.06 -16.34
N ILE A 111 -7.48 -5.24 -16.36
CA ILE A 111 -8.70 -5.44 -15.57
C ILE A 111 -9.85 -5.76 -16.50
N ASP A 112 -10.60 -6.81 -16.17
CA ASP A 112 -11.92 -7.08 -16.73
C ASP A 112 -12.95 -6.23 -15.98
N GLU A 113 -13.29 -5.08 -16.57
CA GLU A 113 -14.18 -4.10 -15.94
C GLU A 113 -15.57 -4.66 -15.68
N GLU A 114 -16.11 -5.49 -16.59
CA GLU A 114 -17.45 -6.09 -16.43
C GLU A 114 -17.48 -7.02 -15.22
N LYS A 115 -16.45 -7.86 -15.08
CA LYS A 115 -16.31 -8.72 -13.90
C LYS A 115 -16.06 -7.94 -12.63
N ALA A 116 -15.22 -6.89 -12.69
CA ALA A 116 -14.97 -6.04 -11.53
C ALA A 116 -16.27 -5.43 -10.99
N ILE A 117 -17.11 -4.90 -11.87
CA ILE A 117 -18.43 -4.35 -11.53
C ILE A 117 -19.35 -5.44 -10.95
N ALA A 118 -19.39 -6.61 -11.58
CA ALA A 118 -20.23 -7.71 -11.12
C ALA A 118 -19.83 -8.18 -9.71
N VAL A 119 -18.53 -8.32 -9.46
CA VAL A 119 -17.97 -8.70 -8.16
C VAL A 119 -18.22 -7.64 -7.10
N GLY A 120 -18.02 -6.35 -7.44
CA GLY A 120 -18.25 -5.24 -6.52
C GLY A 120 -19.72 -5.07 -6.14
N ASN A 121 -20.64 -5.47 -7.01
CA ASN A 121 -22.09 -5.42 -6.74
C ASN A 121 -22.63 -6.67 -6.02
N ASP A 122 -21.84 -7.75 -5.91
CA ASP A 122 -22.28 -8.95 -5.17
C ASP A 122 -22.27 -8.66 -3.66
N PRO A 123 -23.41 -8.75 -2.97
CA PRO A 123 -23.48 -8.52 -1.52
C PRO A 123 -22.53 -9.39 -0.69
N LYS A 124 -22.13 -10.55 -1.20
CA LYS A 124 -21.19 -11.47 -0.53
C LYS A 124 -19.76 -10.90 -0.47
N ASN A 125 -19.43 -10.00 -1.39
CA ASN A 125 -18.12 -9.37 -1.49
C ASN A 125 -18.07 -7.99 -0.83
N GLN A 126 -19.19 -7.51 -0.31
CA GLN A 126 -19.22 -6.26 0.43
C GLN A 126 -18.58 -6.45 1.79
N PHE A 127 -17.41 -5.89 1.97
CA PHE A 127 -16.72 -5.85 3.25
C PHE A 127 -17.33 -4.76 4.14
N ALA A 128 -17.99 -5.18 5.22
CA ALA A 128 -18.35 -4.26 6.28
C ALA A 128 -17.20 -4.26 7.31
N TRP A 129 -16.60 -3.10 7.53
CA TRP A 129 -15.64 -2.96 8.63
C TRP A 129 -16.33 -3.35 9.94
N PRO A 130 -15.75 -4.26 10.73
CA PRO A 130 -16.29 -4.57 12.03
C PRO A 130 -16.33 -3.29 12.87
N ASP A 131 -17.47 -3.05 13.50
CA ASP A 131 -17.67 -1.92 14.39
C ASP A 131 -16.85 -2.17 15.69
N HIS A 132 -15.60 -1.75 15.67
CA HIS A 132 -14.71 -1.90 16.82
C HIS A 132 -15.17 -0.97 17.94
N ARG A 133 -15.83 -1.54 18.95
CA ARG A 133 -16.29 -0.81 20.12
C ARG A 133 -15.49 -1.18 21.35
N LEU A 134 -15.15 -0.18 22.13
CA LEU A 134 -14.63 -0.35 23.48
C LEU A 134 -15.75 -0.85 24.42
N ARG A 135 -15.38 -1.30 25.62
CA ARG A 135 -16.36 -1.82 26.60
C ARG A 135 -17.41 -0.81 27.01
N ASP A 136 -17.14 0.48 26.90
CA ASP A 136 -18.05 1.59 27.21
C ASP A 136 -18.96 1.96 26.02
N GLY A 137 -18.83 1.25 24.88
CA GLY A 137 -19.61 1.48 23.66
C GLY A 137 -19.07 2.55 22.74
N SER A 138 -17.97 3.23 23.09
CA SER A 138 -17.29 4.16 22.18
C SER A 138 -16.63 3.42 21.03
N VAL A 139 -16.48 4.09 19.88
CA VAL A 139 -15.75 3.56 18.72
C VAL A 139 -14.26 3.60 19.04
N ALA A 140 -13.59 2.46 18.89
CA ALA A 140 -12.14 2.42 18.96
C ALA A 140 -11.56 3.05 17.67
N ASP A 141 -10.75 4.07 17.84
CA ASP A 141 -9.96 4.66 16.77
C ASP A 141 -8.62 3.91 16.68
N TYR A 142 -8.36 3.30 15.54
CA TYR A 142 -7.13 2.59 15.25
C TYR A 142 -6.28 3.36 14.25
#